data_201f642c6464aab59d2a58eb090ed6d0
#
_entry.id   201f642c6464aab59d2a58eb090ed6d0
#
_cell.length_a   1.000
_cell.length_b   1.000
_cell.length_c   1.000
_cell.angle_alpha   90.00
_cell.angle_beta   90.00
_cell.angle_gamma   90.00
#
_symmetry.space_group_name_H-M   'P 1'
#
loop_
_entity.id
_entity.type
_entity.pdbx_description
1 polymer ?
#
loop_
_entity_poly.entity_id
_entity_poly.type
_entity_poly.pdbx_seq_one_letter_code
_entity_poly.pdbx_strand_id
1 'polypeptide(L)'
;MAVLINGQTAREAEIVAAALQDSGRAKLFGTNTYGDASAYEFVELSDGSAIYLPVSRRYTPLGKPIERAGLMPDVVVQSVPENGGFGGESQFNKAYEFLNEQLPPFR
;
A
#
# COMPACT_ATOMS: atom_id res chain seq x y z
N MET A 1 -12.04 3.94 -8.25
CA MET A 1 -11.51 2.75 -7.54
C MET A 1 -11.00 3.17 -6.17
N ALA A 2 -11.19 2.34 -5.18
CA ALA A 2 -10.64 2.56 -3.85
C ALA A 2 -9.71 1.40 -3.48
N VAL A 3 -8.59 1.71 -2.86
CA VAL A 3 -7.60 0.70 -2.44
C VAL A 3 -7.36 0.88 -0.94
N LEU A 4 -7.43 -0.22 -0.22
CA LEU A 4 -7.17 -0.24 1.22
C LEU A 4 -5.71 -0.58 1.47
N ILE A 5 -5.03 0.26 2.26
CA ILE A 5 -3.63 0.05 2.61
C ILE A 5 -3.41 0.19 4.11
N ASN A 6 -2.38 -0.46 4.62
CA ASN A 6 -1.97 -0.33 6.02
C ASN A 6 -0.49 -0.64 6.17
N GLY A 7 0.01 -0.64 7.41
CA GLY A 7 1.41 -0.88 7.69
C GLY A 7 1.94 -2.26 7.32
N GLN A 8 1.06 -3.20 6.97
CA GLN A 8 1.46 -4.53 6.50
C GLN A 8 1.50 -4.62 4.98
N THR A 9 1.01 -3.60 4.28
CA THR A 9 1.13 -3.50 2.82
C THR A 9 2.60 -3.25 2.48
N ALA A 10 3.22 -4.17 1.75
CA ALA A 10 4.66 -4.12 1.52
C ALA A 10 5.02 -4.64 0.13
N ARG A 11 6.20 -4.28 -0.34
CA ARG A 11 6.83 -4.76 -1.56
C ARG A 11 5.96 -4.54 -2.79
N GLU A 12 5.63 -5.61 -3.54
CA GLU A 12 4.86 -5.51 -4.78
C GLU A 12 3.49 -4.88 -4.58
N ALA A 13 2.88 -5.12 -3.42
CA ALA A 13 1.59 -4.48 -3.09
C ALA A 13 1.72 -2.97 -3.01
N GLU A 14 2.83 -2.46 -2.48
CA GLU A 14 3.09 -1.02 -2.46
C GLU A 14 3.26 -0.45 -3.87
N ILE A 15 3.90 -1.21 -4.75
CA ILE A 15 4.12 -0.78 -6.13
C ILE A 15 2.79 -0.68 -6.88
N VAL A 16 1.92 -1.68 -6.73
CA VAL A 16 0.59 -1.65 -7.36
C VAL A 16 -0.23 -0.48 -6.84
N ALA A 17 -0.25 -0.28 -5.53
CA ALA A 17 -0.99 0.83 -4.92
C ALA A 17 -0.44 2.18 -5.40
N ALA A 18 0.87 2.31 -5.46
CA ALA A 18 1.51 3.55 -5.94
C ALA A 18 1.16 3.85 -7.38
N ALA A 19 1.17 2.84 -8.24
CA ALA A 19 0.83 3.01 -9.65
C ALA A 19 -0.62 3.47 -9.82
N LEU A 20 -1.54 2.89 -9.06
CA LEU A 20 -2.95 3.27 -9.11
C LEU A 20 -3.18 4.67 -8.57
N GLN A 21 -2.48 5.05 -7.49
CA GLN A 21 -2.59 6.39 -6.91
C GLN A 21 -2.03 7.46 -7.86
N ASP A 22 -0.82 7.25 -8.34
CA ASP A 22 -0.13 8.25 -9.18
C ASP A 22 -0.80 8.43 -10.54
N SER A 23 -1.44 7.39 -11.06
CA SER A 23 -2.17 7.49 -12.33
C SER A 23 -3.56 8.12 -12.17
N GLY A 24 -3.99 8.40 -10.96
CA GLY A 24 -5.32 8.95 -10.70
C GLY A 24 -6.45 7.95 -10.81
N ARG A 25 -6.14 6.66 -10.95
CA ARG A 25 -7.16 5.62 -11.11
C ARG A 25 -7.82 5.22 -9.81
N ALA A 26 -7.15 5.44 -8.69
CA ALA A 26 -7.66 5.03 -7.39
C ALA A 26 -7.30 6.03 -6.31
N LYS A 27 -8.10 6.06 -5.26
CA LYS A 27 -7.75 6.71 -3.99
C LYS A 27 -7.39 5.65 -2.97
N LEU A 28 -6.37 5.93 -2.19
CA LEU A 28 -5.89 5.03 -1.14
C LEU A 28 -6.49 5.43 0.19
N PHE A 29 -7.02 4.45 0.91
CA PHE A 29 -7.63 4.64 2.23
C PHE A 29 -6.91 3.79 3.25
N GLY A 30 -6.62 4.36 4.40
CA GLY A 30 -6.02 3.61 5.50
C GLY A 30 -4.87 4.34 6.16
N THR A 31 -3.77 3.66 6.34
CA THR A 31 -2.56 4.20 6.97
C THR A 31 -1.35 3.95 6.07
N ASN A 32 -0.23 4.59 6.39
CA ASN A 32 0.99 4.43 5.62
C ASN A 32 1.40 2.97 5.47
N THR A 33 1.92 2.63 4.31
CA THR A 33 2.41 1.28 4.04
C THR A 33 3.76 1.03 4.72
N TYR A 34 4.27 -0.19 4.60
CA TYR A 34 5.48 -0.62 5.30
C TYR A 34 6.73 0.17 4.88
N GLY A 35 6.84 0.48 3.59
CA GLY A 35 7.99 1.23 3.10
C GLY A 35 9.14 0.37 2.59
N ASP A 36 8.86 -0.84 2.13
CA ASP A 36 9.87 -1.72 1.55
C ASP A 36 9.47 -2.14 0.15
N ALA A 37 9.91 -1.37 -0.82
CA ALA A 37 9.71 -1.66 -2.24
C ALA A 37 11.01 -1.95 -2.97
N SER A 38 12.06 -2.31 -2.23
CA SER A 38 13.33 -2.69 -2.82
C SER A 38 13.24 -4.04 -3.51
N ALA A 39 13.99 -4.20 -4.58
CA ALA A 39 14.19 -5.51 -5.19
C ALA A 39 15.40 -6.16 -4.52
N TYR A 40 15.26 -7.44 -4.17
CA TYR A 40 16.30 -8.17 -3.47
C TYR A 40 16.93 -9.21 -4.38
N GLU A 41 18.19 -9.53 -4.12
CA GLU A 41 18.91 -10.59 -4.80
C GLU A 41 19.52 -11.54 -3.78
N PHE A 42 19.42 -12.84 -4.10
CA PHE A 42 19.98 -13.90 -3.28
C PHE A 42 21.37 -14.22 -3.81
N VAL A 43 22.39 -13.88 -3.04
CA VAL A 43 23.80 -14.05 -3.44
C VAL A 43 24.42 -15.20 -2.67
N GLU A 44 24.80 -16.27 -3.37
CA GLU A 44 25.49 -17.40 -2.76
C GLU A 44 26.97 -17.07 -2.56
N LEU A 45 27.50 -17.44 -1.38
CA LEU A 45 28.89 -17.28 -1.05
C LEU A 45 29.64 -18.59 -1.26
N SER A 46 30.98 -18.51 -1.36
CA SER A 46 31.81 -19.67 -1.68
C SER A 46 31.80 -20.78 -0.62
N ASP A 47 31.41 -20.46 0.62
CA ASP A 47 31.31 -21.43 1.71
C ASP A 47 29.96 -22.14 1.80
N GLY A 48 29.03 -21.88 0.86
CA GLY A 48 27.71 -22.45 0.87
C GLY A 48 26.66 -21.61 1.59
N SER A 49 27.05 -20.52 2.24
CA SER A 49 26.11 -19.57 2.81
C SER A 49 25.58 -18.63 1.74
N ALA A 50 24.56 -17.84 2.07
CA ALA A 50 23.98 -16.90 1.13
C ALA A 50 23.54 -15.63 1.85
N ILE A 51 23.49 -14.53 1.09
CA ILE A 51 23.03 -13.24 1.56
C ILE A 51 21.86 -12.79 0.72
N TYR A 52 20.83 -12.29 1.38
CA TYR A 52 19.66 -11.69 0.73
C TYR A 52 19.82 -10.17 0.81
N LEU A 53 20.16 -9.55 -0.31
CA LEU A 53 20.54 -8.14 -0.35
C LEU A 53 19.56 -7.30 -1.16
N PRO A 54 19.20 -6.10 -0.69
CA PRO A 54 18.50 -5.14 -1.53
C PRO A 54 19.46 -4.62 -2.60
N VAL A 55 19.13 -4.80 -3.87
CA VAL A 55 19.98 -4.43 -5.00
C VAL A 55 19.44 -3.25 -5.80
N SER A 56 18.19 -2.88 -5.60
CA SER A 56 17.61 -1.74 -6.30
C SER A 56 16.46 -1.15 -5.49
N ARG A 57 16.21 0.14 -5.72
CA ARG A 57 15.08 0.85 -5.13
C ARG A 57 14.04 1.09 -6.21
N ARG A 58 12.80 1.13 -5.80
CA ARG A 58 11.70 1.42 -6.69
C ARG A 58 11.06 2.74 -6.33
N TYR A 59 10.57 3.42 -7.35
CA TYR A 59 9.93 4.72 -7.21
C TYR A 59 8.52 4.63 -7.78
N THR A 60 7.65 5.54 -7.32
CA THR A 60 6.32 5.66 -7.92
C THR A 60 6.47 6.21 -9.34
N PRO A 61 5.41 6.10 -10.20
CA PRO A 61 5.46 6.69 -11.54
C PRO A 61 5.79 8.18 -11.55
N LEU A 62 5.48 8.91 -10.48
CA LEU A 62 5.82 10.33 -10.35
C LEU A 62 7.22 10.55 -9.76
N GLY A 63 8.01 9.50 -9.57
CA GLY A 63 9.38 9.60 -9.10
C GLY A 63 9.56 9.69 -7.59
N LYS A 64 8.54 9.38 -6.80
CA LYS A 64 8.63 9.39 -5.34
C LYS A 64 9.21 8.08 -4.84
N PRO A 65 10.18 8.12 -3.91
CA PRO A 65 10.68 6.89 -3.31
C PRO A 65 9.67 6.26 -2.38
N ILE A 66 9.48 4.95 -2.46
CA ILE A 66 8.56 4.22 -1.59
C ILE A 66 9.28 3.76 -0.32
N GLU A 67 10.57 3.47 -0.43
CA GLU A 67 11.36 2.91 0.67
C GLU A 67 11.39 3.84 1.89
N ARG A 68 11.30 3.26 3.08
CA ARG A 68 11.30 3.87 4.41
C ARG A 68 10.01 4.61 4.76
N ALA A 69 9.59 5.54 3.91
CA ALA A 69 8.40 6.34 4.20
C ALA A 69 7.10 5.59 3.92
N GLY A 70 7.14 4.64 2.98
CA GLY A 70 5.93 3.99 2.49
C GLY A 70 5.06 4.93 1.67
N LEU A 71 3.90 4.45 1.31
CA LEU A 71 2.90 5.26 0.62
C LEU A 71 1.98 5.91 1.64
N MET A 72 1.64 7.17 1.41
CA MET A 72 0.66 7.87 2.22
C MET A 72 -0.72 7.69 1.60
N PRO A 73 -1.74 7.34 2.39
CA PRO A 73 -3.09 7.26 1.86
C PRO A 73 -3.64 8.64 1.52
N ASP A 74 -4.55 8.69 0.56
CA ASP A 74 -5.26 9.94 0.25
C ASP A 74 -6.22 10.30 1.38
N VAL A 75 -6.81 9.29 2.02
CA VAL A 75 -7.68 9.45 3.18
C VAL A 75 -7.13 8.60 4.32
N VAL A 76 -6.69 9.25 5.38
CA VAL A 76 -6.14 8.55 6.55
C VAL A 76 -7.28 8.02 7.39
N VAL A 77 -7.34 6.70 7.57
CA VAL A 77 -8.34 6.04 8.40
C VAL A 77 -7.60 5.06 9.31
N GLN A 78 -7.61 5.34 10.61
CA GLN A 78 -6.97 4.47 11.57
C GLN A 78 -7.72 3.15 11.71
N SER A 79 -6.97 2.07 11.83
CA SER A 79 -7.53 0.75 12.04
C SER A 79 -7.73 0.53 13.53
N VAL A 80 -8.88 0.97 14.04
CA VAL A 80 -9.21 0.83 15.46
C VAL A 80 -10.27 -0.25 15.60
N PRO A 81 -9.98 -1.34 16.34
CA PRO A 81 -11.00 -2.34 16.59
C PRO A 81 -12.11 -1.75 17.47
N GLU A 82 -13.33 -1.82 16.98
CA GLU A 82 -14.52 -1.40 17.71
C GLU A 82 -15.28 -2.65 18.14
N ASN A 83 -15.67 -2.67 19.42
CA ASN A 83 -16.51 -3.75 19.96
C ASN A 83 -15.95 -5.16 19.72
N GLY A 84 -14.63 -5.31 19.75
CA GLY A 84 -13.98 -6.60 19.55
C GLY A 84 -13.89 -7.05 18.09
N GLY A 85 -14.23 -6.20 17.14
CA GLY A 85 -14.11 -6.49 15.73
C GLY A 85 -12.69 -6.38 15.20
N PHE A 86 -12.48 -6.74 13.94
CA PHE A 86 -11.20 -6.54 13.26
C PHE A 86 -11.01 -5.07 12.95
N GLY A 87 -9.79 -4.58 13.17
CA GLY A 87 -9.50 -3.16 12.99
C GLY A 87 -9.67 -2.61 11.58
N GLY A 88 -9.90 -3.47 10.57
CA GLY A 88 -10.07 -3.04 9.19
C GLY A 88 -11.46 -2.56 8.81
N GLU A 89 -12.44 -2.71 9.69
CA GLU A 89 -13.82 -2.37 9.36
C GLU A 89 -14.02 -0.89 9.07
N SER A 90 -13.41 -0.01 9.85
CA SER A 90 -13.53 1.43 9.64
C SER A 90 -12.91 1.85 8.31
N GLN A 91 -11.81 1.24 7.91
CA GLN A 91 -11.16 1.51 6.62
C GLN A 91 -12.05 1.03 5.48
N PHE A 92 -12.61 -0.16 5.59
CA PHE A 92 -13.54 -0.70 4.60
C PHE A 92 -14.75 0.19 4.44
N ASN A 93 -15.35 0.62 5.54
CA ASN A 93 -16.54 1.47 5.51
C ASN A 93 -16.28 2.80 4.82
N LYS A 94 -15.12 3.42 5.08
CA LYS A 94 -14.75 4.67 4.41
C LYS A 94 -14.60 4.49 2.90
N ALA A 95 -13.94 3.42 2.49
CA ALA A 95 -13.79 3.11 1.08
C ALA A 95 -15.13 2.82 0.42
N TYR A 96 -15.99 2.09 1.11
CA TYR A 96 -17.34 1.79 0.64
C TYR A 96 -18.17 3.05 0.44
N GLU A 97 -18.13 3.97 1.40
CA GLU A 97 -18.84 5.25 1.29
C GLU A 97 -18.35 6.04 0.08
N PHE A 98 -17.02 6.10 -0.12
CA PHE A 98 -16.44 6.78 -1.27
C PHE A 98 -16.93 6.20 -2.58
N LEU A 99 -16.89 4.88 -2.72
CA LEU A 99 -17.34 4.20 -3.93
C LEU A 99 -18.83 4.38 -4.17
N ASN A 100 -19.62 4.35 -3.10
CA ASN A 100 -21.05 4.52 -3.19
C ASN A 100 -21.43 5.92 -3.71
N GLU A 101 -20.68 6.94 -3.30
CA GLU A 101 -20.86 8.30 -3.79
C GLU A 101 -20.51 8.45 -5.27
N GLN A 102 -19.62 7.59 -5.78
CA GLN A 102 -19.20 7.60 -7.17
C GLN A 102 -20.18 6.91 -8.10
N LEU A 103 -21.10 6.12 -7.56
CA LEU A 103 -22.07 5.42 -8.38
C LEU A 103 -23.09 6.39 -8.93
N PRO A 104 -23.53 6.20 -10.19
CA PRO A 104 -24.60 7.03 -10.75
C PRO A 104 -25.90 6.79 -9.98
N PRO A 105 -26.81 7.77 -9.96
CA PRO A 105 -28.09 7.58 -9.29
C PRO A 105 -28.80 6.36 -9.84
N PHE A 106 -29.55 5.72 -8.98
CA PHE A 106 -30.31 4.54 -9.37
C PHE A 106 -31.25 4.85 -10.54
N ARG A 107 -31.27 3.93 -11.47
CA ARG A 107 -32.06 4.09 -12.70
C ARG A 107 -33.34 3.28 -12.65
#